data_bc0b3c39bf03943335559797a259f4a5
#
_entry.id   bc0b3c39bf03943335559797a259f4a5
#
_cell.length_a   1.000
_cell.length_b   1.000
_cell.length_c   1.000
_cell.angle_alpha   90.00
_cell.angle_beta   90.00
_cell.angle_gamma   90.00
#
_symmetry.space_group_name_H-M   'P 1'
#
loop_
_entity.id
_entity.type
_entity.pdbx_description
1 polymer ?
#
loop_
_entity_poly.entity_id
_entity_poly.type
_entity_poly.pdbx_seq_one_letter_code
_entity_poly.pdbx_strand_id
1 'polypeptide(L)'
;MSDVLDAEVAARRRFKVMRSKNAGPFVVTLDMVFRNEADFSRVLSSLTPAQVAHAYGVEAHAVSEVSSLAALHAIKVSYLRPTPAGHPGDSDCYGMNQEEPLARLILDILGAHA
;
A
#
# COMPACT_ATOMS: atom_id res chain seq x y z
N MET A 1 -3.06 -14.43 17.97
CA MET A 1 -2.77 -13.99 16.59
C MET A 1 -2.74 -12.48 16.54
N SER A 2 -1.80 -11.90 15.83
CA SER A 2 -1.67 -10.45 15.78
C SER A 2 -2.69 -9.83 14.82
N ASP A 3 -3.05 -8.56 15.07
CA ASP A 3 -3.91 -7.78 14.18
C ASP A 3 -3.29 -7.63 12.79
N VAL A 4 -1.97 -7.60 12.70
CA VAL A 4 -1.23 -7.51 11.42
C VAL A 4 -1.59 -8.66 10.51
N LEU A 5 -1.52 -9.90 11.03
CA LEU A 5 -1.83 -11.09 10.24
C LEU A 5 -3.30 -11.12 9.83
N ASP A 6 -4.21 -10.72 10.72
CA ASP A 6 -5.63 -10.68 10.43
C ASP A 6 -5.95 -9.66 9.33
N ALA A 7 -5.32 -8.49 9.37
CA ALA A 7 -5.48 -7.47 8.34
C ALA A 7 -4.98 -7.96 6.97
N GLU A 8 -3.82 -8.61 6.94
CA GLU A 8 -3.28 -9.15 5.69
C GLU A 8 -4.19 -10.23 5.09
N VAL A 9 -4.69 -11.14 5.92
CA VAL A 9 -5.61 -12.19 5.45
C VAL A 9 -6.89 -11.58 4.89
N ALA A 10 -7.47 -10.61 5.58
CA ALA A 10 -8.69 -9.95 5.12
C ALA A 10 -8.45 -9.18 3.81
N ALA A 11 -7.31 -8.49 3.70
CA ALA A 11 -6.97 -7.74 2.50
C ALA A 11 -6.78 -8.68 1.29
N ARG A 12 -6.12 -9.82 1.47
CA ARG A 12 -5.86 -10.76 0.37
C ARG A 12 -7.15 -11.32 -0.24
N ARG A 13 -8.26 -11.30 0.48
CA ARG A 13 -9.56 -11.68 -0.07
C ARG A 13 -10.11 -10.65 -1.05
N ARG A 14 -9.64 -9.41 -0.96
CA ARG A 14 -10.09 -8.29 -1.81
C ARG A 14 -9.19 -8.09 -3.03
N PHE A 15 -7.98 -8.65 -3.01
CA PHE A 15 -7.00 -8.43 -4.06
C PHE A 15 -6.67 -9.70 -4.83
N LYS A 16 -6.42 -9.55 -6.14
CA LYS A 16 -5.71 -10.56 -6.92
C LYS A 16 -4.22 -10.48 -6.64
N VAL A 17 -3.70 -9.25 -6.53
CA VAL A 17 -2.31 -8.97 -6.28
C VAL A 17 -2.22 -7.82 -5.28
N MET A 18 -1.36 -7.98 -4.29
CA MET A 18 -0.96 -6.90 -3.40
C MET A 18 0.50 -7.16 -3.04
N ARG A 19 1.38 -6.28 -3.50
CA ARG A 19 2.82 -6.46 -3.28
C ARG A 19 3.53 -5.13 -3.13
N SER A 20 4.70 -5.18 -2.50
CA SER A 20 5.58 -4.02 -2.39
C SER A 20 6.97 -4.40 -2.89
N LYS A 21 7.69 -3.41 -3.41
CA LYS A 21 9.08 -3.57 -3.85
C LYS A 21 9.79 -2.23 -3.85
N ASN A 22 11.12 -2.26 -3.85
CA ASN A 22 11.91 -1.05 -4.06
C ASN A 22 11.88 -0.67 -5.54
N ALA A 23 11.71 0.63 -5.79
CA ALA A 23 11.88 1.23 -7.11
C ALA A 23 13.10 2.14 -7.02
N GLY A 24 14.27 1.55 -6.80
CA GLY A 24 15.50 2.26 -6.47
C GLY A 24 15.70 2.31 -4.95
N PRO A 25 16.82 2.87 -4.46
CA PRO A 25 17.18 2.82 -3.02
C PRO A 25 16.28 3.69 -2.14
N PHE A 26 15.58 4.67 -2.69
CA PHE A 26 14.81 5.65 -1.92
C PHE A 26 13.30 5.52 -2.05
N VAL A 27 12.80 4.65 -2.91
CA VAL A 27 11.38 4.58 -3.23
C VAL A 27 10.84 3.17 -3.02
N VAL A 28 9.68 3.07 -2.36
CA VAL A 28 8.90 1.83 -2.29
C VAL A 28 7.68 2.01 -3.19
N THR A 29 7.40 1.01 -4.01
CA THR A 29 6.21 0.94 -4.84
C THR A 29 5.30 -0.15 -4.34
N LEU A 30 4.03 0.18 -4.19
CA LEU A 30 2.97 -0.74 -3.76
C LEU A 30 1.99 -0.91 -4.90
N ASP A 31 1.79 -2.13 -5.35
CA ASP A 31 0.85 -2.46 -6.41
C ASP A 31 -0.34 -3.22 -5.84
N MET A 32 -1.54 -2.77 -6.17
CA MET A 32 -2.79 -3.40 -5.78
C MET A 32 -3.61 -3.69 -7.03
N VAL A 33 -4.06 -4.93 -7.20
CA VAL A 33 -5.03 -5.29 -8.23
C VAL A 33 -6.26 -5.85 -7.53
N PHE A 34 -7.39 -5.17 -7.66
CA PHE A 34 -8.63 -5.55 -7.01
C PHE A 34 -9.35 -6.65 -7.79
N ARG A 35 -10.11 -7.48 -7.07
CA ARG A 35 -10.87 -8.57 -7.69
C ARG A 35 -12.13 -8.08 -8.37
N ASN A 36 -12.67 -6.93 -7.94
CA ASN A 36 -13.89 -6.40 -8.53
C ASN A 36 -13.82 -4.88 -8.67
N GLU A 37 -14.67 -4.37 -9.56
CA GLU A 37 -14.71 -2.95 -9.87
C GLU A 37 -15.22 -2.11 -8.71
N ALA A 38 -16.15 -2.62 -7.92
CA ALA A 38 -16.75 -1.86 -6.83
C ALA A 38 -15.71 -1.47 -5.78
N ASP A 39 -14.88 -2.42 -5.37
CA ASP A 39 -13.80 -2.16 -4.42
C ASP A 39 -12.76 -1.21 -5.03
N PHE A 40 -12.37 -1.45 -6.28
CA PHE A 40 -11.43 -0.58 -6.99
C PHE A 40 -11.92 0.87 -7.02
N SER A 41 -13.15 1.08 -7.45
CA SER A 41 -13.72 2.43 -7.57
C SER A 41 -13.83 3.13 -6.22
N ARG A 42 -14.24 2.39 -5.19
CA ARG A 42 -14.38 2.95 -3.85
C ARG A 42 -13.03 3.38 -3.28
N VAL A 43 -12.02 2.55 -3.42
CA VAL A 43 -10.68 2.88 -2.94
C VAL A 43 -10.09 4.02 -3.75
N LEU A 44 -10.23 3.99 -5.07
CA LEU A 44 -9.69 5.04 -5.93
C LEU A 44 -10.27 6.41 -5.60
N SER A 45 -11.57 6.49 -5.30
CA SER A 45 -12.22 7.76 -4.97
C SER A 45 -11.91 8.26 -3.55
N SER A 46 -11.44 7.40 -2.67
CA SER A 46 -11.19 7.73 -1.26
C SER A 46 -9.73 7.84 -0.89
N LEU A 47 -8.84 7.18 -1.62
CA LEU A 47 -7.42 7.10 -1.28
C LEU A 47 -6.71 8.41 -1.64
N THR A 48 -6.04 9.01 -0.66
CA THR A 48 -5.29 10.25 -0.83
C THR A 48 -3.83 10.07 -0.44
N PRO A 49 -2.92 10.89 -0.99
CA PRO A 49 -1.53 10.88 -0.53
C PRO A 49 -1.38 11.11 0.98
N ALA A 50 -2.22 11.95 1.58
CA ALA A 50 -2.18 12.22 3.01
C ALA A 50 -2.47 10.98 3.85
N GLN A 51 -3.44 10.17 3.44
CA GLN A 51 -3.76 8.91 4.12
C GLN A 51 -2.61 7.92 4.03
N VAL A 52 -1.99 7.79 2.86
CA VAL A 52 -0.83 6.93 2.66
C VAL A 52 0.34 7.39 3.52
N ALA A 53 0.61 8.69 3.53
CA ALA A 53 1.68 9.27 4.34
C ALA A 53 1.47 8.98 5.82
N HIS A 54 0.25 9.14 6.32
CA HIS A 54 -0.07 8.84 7.71
C HIS A 54 0.16 7.36 8.03
N ALA A 55 -0.27 6.45 7.15
CA ALA A 55 -0.13 5.02 7.35
C ALA A 55 1.34 4.58 7.43
N TYR A 56 2.21 5.24 6.68
CA TYR A 56 3.64 4.90 6.62
C TYR A 56 4.53 5.80 7.48
N GLY A 57 3.94 6.77 8.19
CA GLY A 57 4.71 7.66 9.08
C GLY A 57 5.66 8.58 8.33
N VAL A 58 5.29 9.01 7.11
CA VAL A 58 6.10 9.93 6.30
C VAL A 58 5.33 11.22 6.06
N GLU A 59 6.02 12.23 5.54
CA GLU A 59 5.37 13.49 5.15
C GLU A 59 4.53 13.28 3.89
N ALA A 60 3.44 14.04 3.76
CA ALA A 60 2.53 13.90 2.62
C ALA A 60 3.27 14.06 1.27
N HIS A 61 4.24 14.98 1.21
CA HIS A 61 5.02 15.19 -0.01
C HIS A 61 5.95 14.03 -0.36
N ALA A 62 6.20 13.11 0.58
CA ALA A 62 7.00 11.91 0.32
C ALA A 62 6.22 10.87 -0.49
N VAL A 63 4.89 10.97 -0.55
CA VAL A 63 4.08 10.12 -1.41
C VAL A 63 4.16 10.69 -2.83
N SER A 64 4.95 10.03 -3.67
CA SER A 64 5.28 10.54 -5.00
C SER A 64 4.28 10.15 -6.07
N GLU A 65 3.48 9.12 -5.81
CA GLU A 65 2.53 8.63 -6.81
C GLU A 65 1.34 7.94 -6.16
N VAL A 66 0.13 8.28 -6.64
CA VAL A 66 -1.08 7.48 -6.46
C VAL A 66 -1.71 7.49 -7.85
N SER A 67 -1.59 6.39 -8.58
CA SER A 67 -2.08 6.28 -9.95
C SER A 67 -2.91 5.02 -10.14
N SER A 68 -3.65 4.96 -11.23
CA SER A 68 -4.53 3.83 -11.48
C SER A 68 -4.50 3.39 -12.93
N LEU A 69 -4.84 2.11 -13.14
CA LEU A 69 -5.07 1.54 -14.46
C LEU A 69 -6.42 0.82 -14.40
N ALA A 70 -7.46 1.49 -14.88
CA ALA A 70 -8.85 1.03 -14.74
C ALA A 70 -9.09 -0.33 -15.41
N ALA A 71 -8.46 -0.58 -16.56
CA ALA A 71 -8.62 -1.83 -17.28
C ALA A 71 -8.23 -3.07 -16.46
N LEU A 72 -7.34 -2.92 -15.49
CA LEU A 72 -6.87 -4.00 -14.64
C LEU A 72 -7.41 -3.90 -13.21
N HIS A 73 -8.23 -2.90 -12.90
CA HIS A 73 -8.63 -2.57 -11.52
C HIS A 73 -7.41 -2.41 -10.62
N ALA A 74 -6.37 -1.75 -11.12
CA ALA A 74 -5.08 -1.62 -10.45
C ALA A 74 -4.86 -0.21 -9.92
N ILE A 75 -4.29 -0.11 -8.71
CA ILE A 75 -3.82 1.13 -8.13
C ILE A 75 -2.35 0.96 -7.75
N LYS A 76 -1.54 1.96 -8.07
CA LYS A 76 -0.13 1.98 -7.73
C LYS A 76 0.15 3.15 -6.81
N VAL A 77 0.83 2.88 -5.71
CA VAL A 77 1.24 3.89 -4.73
C VAL A 77 2.76 3.83 -4.60
N SER A 78 3.41 4.99 -4.61
CA SER A 78 4.86 5.07 -4.38
C SER A 78 5.16 6.12 -3.31
N TYR A 79 6.12 5.83 -2.46
CA TYR A 79 6.56 6.80 -1.45
C TYR A 79 8.07 6.73 -1.23
N LEU A 80 8.63 7.86 -0.80
CA LEU A 80 10.05 7.97 -0.48
C LEU A 80 10.31 7.32 0.88
N ARG A 81 11.31 6.45 0.93
CA ARG A 81 11.71 5.79 2.17
C ARG A 81 12.45 6.77 3.09
N PRO A 82 12.16 6.76 4.40
CA PRO A 82 12.94 7.56 5.34
C PRO A 82 14.38 7.05 5.49
N THR A 83 14.61 5.75 5.22
CA THR A 83 15.94 5.13 5.23
C THR A 83 16.18 4.47 3.87
N PRO A 84 17.29 4.80 3.18
CA PRO A 84 17.58 4.19 1.88
C PRO A 84 17.71 2.66 1.97
N ALA A 85 17.31 1.97 0.90
CA ALA A 85 17.44 0.52 0.82
C ALA A 85 18.89 0.10 1.00
N GLY A 86 19.10 -0.92 1.85
CA GLY A 86 20.44 -1.43 2.14
C GLY A 86 21.24 -0.61 3.13
N HIS A 87 20.74 0.53 3.59
CA HIS A 87 21.40 1.31 4.63
C HIS A 87 21.39 0.51 5.96
N PRO A 88 22.42 0.64 6.83
CA PRO A 88 22.45 -0.12 8.10
C PRO A 88 21.21 0.03 8.98
N GLY A 89 20.49 1.13 8.87
CA GLY A 89 19.22 1.34 9.59
C GLY A 89 18.00 0.72 8.94
N ASP A 90 18.14 0.10 7.77
CA ASP A 90 17.04 -0.45 7.00
C ASP A 90 16.80 -1.92 7.39
N SER A 91 15.62 -2.20 7.95
CA SER A 91 15.18 -3.56 8.31
C SER A 91 14.51 -4.30 7.16
N ASP A 92 14.28 -3.63 6.01
CA ASP A 92 13.60 -4.20 4.85
C ASP A 92 14.23 -3.66 3.56
N CYS A 93 15.42 -4.16 3.24
CA CYS A 93 16.19 -3.63 2.12
C CYS A 93 15.56 -3.86 0.75
N TYR A 94 14.63 -4.80 0.64
CA TYR A 94 13.93 -5.08 -0.63
C TYR A 94 12.56 -4.40 -0.72
N GLY A 95 12.09 -3.78 0.36
CA GLY A 95 10.77 -3.17 0.40
C GLY A 95 9.62 -4.18 0.30
N MET A 96 9.87 -5.46 0.62
CA MET A 96 8.90 -6.53 0.41
C MET A 96 7.92 -6.73 1.57
N ASN A 97 8.16 -6.07 2.70
CA ASN A 97 7.33 -6.22 3.90
C ASN A 97 6.54 -4.95 4.22
N GLN A 98 6.21 -4.16 3.20
CA GLN A 98 5.55 -2.87 3.38
C GLN A 98 4.05 -2.89 3.09
N GLU A 99 3.45 -4.08 2.88
CA GLU A 99 2.03 -4.16 2.52
C GLU A 99 1.07 -3.92 3.68
N GLU A 100 1.48 -4.25 4.92
CA GLU A 100 0.55 -4.26 6.05
C GLU A 100 -0.10 -2.91 6.32
N PRO A 101 0.62 -1.76 6.40
CA PRO A 101 -0.03 -0.48 6.63
C PRO A 101 -1.06 -0.13 5.55
N LEU A 102 -0.75 -0.44 4.29
CA LEU A 102 -1.69 -0.20 3.19
C LEU A 102 -2.91 -1.11 3.30
N ALA A 103 -2.70 -2.39 3.66
CA ALA A 103 -3.81 -3.32 3.85
C ALA A 103 -4.81 -2.80 4.88
N ARG A 104 -4.32 -2.29 6.02
CA ARG A 104 -5.19 -1.71 7.05
C ARG A 104 -5.94 -0.49 6.54
N LEU A 105 -5.26 0.39 5.83
CA LEU A 105 -5.86 1.59 5.26
C LEU A 105 -6.99 1.22 4.28
N ILE A 106 -6.74 0.26 3.40
CA ILE A 106 -7.73 -0.17 2.43
C ILE A 106 -8.94 -0.80 3.12
N LEU A 107 -8.73 -1.64 4.13
CA LEU A 107 -9.83 -2.22 4.89
C LEU A 107 -10.66 -1.14 5.59
N ASP A 108 -10.03 -0.10 6.11
CA ASP A 108 -10.76 1.03 6.70
C ASP A 108 -11.62 1.74 5.66
N ILE A 109 -11.09 2.00 4.48
CA ILE A 109 -11.83 2.64 3.39
C ILE A 109 -13.04 1.79 2.99
N LEU A 110 -12.86 0.47 2.89
CA LEU A 110 -13.92 -0.44 2.48
C LEU A 110 -14.90 -0.75 3.62
N GLY A 111 -14.57 -0.39 4.85
CA GLY A 111 -15.40 -0.74 6.01
C GLY A 111 -15.42 -2.23 6.27
N ALA A 112 -14.40 -2.96 5.83
CA ALA A 112 -14.36 -4.43 5.86
C ALA A 112 -13.37 -4.91 6.92
N HIS A 113 -13.64 -4.61 8.16
CA HIS A 113 -12.84 -5.12 9.27
C HIS A 113 -13.19 -6.57 9.56
N ALA A 114 -12.14 -7.32 9.84
CA ALA A 114 -12.32 -8.72 10.22
C ALA A 114 -12.97 -8.85 11.60
#